data_d9f31a39155f76669cec9a26dde70e3e
#
_entry.id   d9f31a39155f76669cec9a26dde70e3e
#
_cell.length_a   1.000
_cell.length_b   1.000
_cell.length_c   1.000
_cell.angle_alpha   90.00
_cell.angle_beta   90.00
_cell.angle_gamma   90.00
#
_symmetry.space_group_name_H-M   'P 1'
#
loop_
_entity.id
_entity.type
_entity.pdbx_description
1 polymer ?
#
loop_
_entity_poly.entity_id
_entity_poly.type
_entity_poly.pdbx_seq_one_letter_code
_entity_poly.pdbx_strand_id
1 'polypeptide(L)'
;HFVSTRHGARASSILATAADAKTRKGLLKKCWRSRAAPAAMHARAHIALIRFLDVVDDTKQTGALVSSEIGPACAELALDVCGAQVLLSLLVDASSKHLSADVKDVLREDPSSVQIEGAPASRKPRNQRRRELAAHVAPGLKKALETRAPALLASRSAAPVVIAALSAKPLMGDAALLERVARACLAPAAAFSMPDEDVEAKNPHFGGGSESSEDEEEVAGSGGDDDAEGDSDDEDSDSDSSEDARGAFFEKSDDDDSSVGDVVAAADATGDWGVADASMPPPVLDDDVAHRTLLSLLQAGTEGFAEAFSSAAKEAGGLERWAGSNRGALVLAALVRAR
;
A
#
# COMPACT_ATOMS: atom_id res chain seq x y z
N HIS A 1 10.28 -1.62 18.48
CA HIS A 1 11.63 -1.45 17.91
C HIS A 1 12.13 -2.66 17.11
N PHE A 2 11.89 -3.92 17.53
CA PHE A 2 12.45 -5.10 16.85
C PHE A 2 12.01 -5.18 15.37
N VAL A 3 10.72 -5.12 15.07
CA VAL A 3 10.18 -5.18 13.68
C VAL A 3 10.57 -3.98 12.80
N SER A 4 11.08 -2.92 13.39
CA SER A 4 11.52 -1.71 12.66
C SER A 4 12.90 -1.86 12.02
N THR A 5 13.64 -2.91 12.35
CA THR A 5 14.93 -3.23 11.74
C THR A 5 14.78 -4.27 10.62
N ARG A 6 15.72 -4.31 9.66
CA ARG A 6 15.70 -5.28 8.55
C ARG A 6 15.71 -6.74 9.06
N HIS A 7 16.62 -7.02 9.99
CA HIS A 7 16.73 -8.37 10.57
C HIS A 7 15.55 -8.71 11.48
N GLY A 8 15.08 -7.73 12.26
CA GLY A 8 13.92 -7.91 13.12
C GLY A 8 12.63 -8.17 12.34
N ALA A 9 12.38 -7.46 11.25
CA ALA A 9 11.23 -7.71 10.39
C ALA A 9 11.28 -9.12 9.77
N ARG A 10 12.46 -9.54 9.28
CA ARG A 10 12.65 -10.89 8.73
C ARG A 10 12.50 -11.98 9.79
N ALA A 11 13.11 -11.81 10.95
CA ALA A 11 12.97 -12.74 12.07
C ALA A 11 11.51 -12.82 12.55
N SER A 12 10.81 -11.69 12.63
CA SER A 12 9.38 -11.66 12.98
C SER A 12 8.52 -12.41 11.97
N SER A 13 8.85 -12.32 10.68
CA SER A 13 8.16 -13.04 9.61
C SER A 13 8.34 -14.56 9.74
N ILE A 14 9.56 -15.01 10.06
CA ILE A 14 9.87 -16.43 10.32
C ILE A 14 9.14 -16.90 11.58
N LEU A 15 9.24 -16.16 12.68
CA LEU A 15 8.57 -16.48 13.94
C LEU A 15 7.04 -16.54 13.78
N ALA A 16 6.44 -15.63 13.02
CA ALA A 16 5.00 -15.66 12.74
C ALA A 16 4.60 -16.96 12.01
N THR A 17 5.47 -17.46 11.12
CA THR A 17 5.22 -18.72 10.41
C THR A 17 5.39 -19.93 11.34
N ALA A 18 6.45 -19.94 12.15
CA ALA A 18 6.79 -21.06 13.05
C ALA A 18 5.91 -21.13 14.30
N ALA A 19 5.28 -20.02 14.71
CA ALA A 19 4.46 -19.97 15.92
C ALA A 19 3.19 -20.81 15.80
N ASP A 20 2.72 -21.35 16.92
CA ASP A 20 1.43 -22.01 17.03
C ASP A 20 0.26 -20.97 17.01
N ALA A 21 -0.96 -21.46 16.84
CA ALA A 21 -2.14 -20.59 16.76
C ALA A 21 -2.37 -19.74 18.02
N LYS A 22 -2.03 -20.27 19.22
CA LYS A 22 -2.17 -19.54 20.49
C LYS A 22 -1.18 -18.39 20.57
N THR A 23 0.07 -18.65 20.21
CA THR A 23 1.13 -17.64 20.16
C THR A 23 0.81 -16.55 19.12
N ARG A 24 0.37 -16.91 17.91
CA ARG A 24 -0.06 -15.94 16.90
C ARG A 24 -1.19 -15.04 17.39
N LYS A 25 -2.18 -15.62 18.08
CA LYS A 25 -3.27 -14.85 18.70
C LYS A 25 -2.76 -13.89 19.78
N GLY A 26 -1.78 -14.32 20.57
CA GLY A 26 -1.11 -13.47 21.55
C GLY A 26 -0.36 -12.30 20.90
N LEU A 27 0.39 -12.57 19.81
CA LEU A 27 1.11 -11.58 19.04
C LEU A 27 0.16 -10.55 18.40
N LEU A 28 -0.98 -11.00 17.85
CA LEU A 28 -2.00 -10.11 17.30
C LEU A 28 -2.42 -9.05 18.32
N LYS A 29 -2.75 -9.50 19.53
CA LYS A 29 -3.25 -8.62 20.58
C LYS A 29 -2.17 -7.70 21.16
N LYS A 30 -0.94 -8.21 21.34
CA LYS A 30 0.13 -7.48 22.04
C LYS A 30 0.96 -6.59 21.10
N CYS A 31 1.18 -7.02 19.86
CA CYS A 31 2.13 -6.37 18.95
C CYS A 31 1.44 -5.50 17.89
N TRP A 32 0.29 -5.94 17.38
CA TRP A 32 -0.32 -5.30 16.22
C TRP A 32 -1.50 -4.39 16.55
N ARG A 33 -2.24 -4.68 17.64
CA ARG A 33 -3.38 -3.86 18.05
C ARG A 33 -2.91 -2.43 18.36
N SER A 34 -3.60 -1.43 17.80
CA SER A 34 -3.29 0.00 17.86
C SER A 34 -1.96 0.40 17.19
N ARG A 35 -1.36 -0.52 16.40
CA ARG A 35 -0.07 -0.27 15.72
C ARG A 35 -0.06 -0.75 14.28
N ALA A 36 -1.13 -1.36 13.78
CA ALA A 36 -1.13 -1.94 12.45
C ALA A 36 -1.01 -0.86 11.36
N ALA A 37 -1.74 0.26 11.45
CA ALA A 37 -1.63 1.33 10.47
C ALA A 37 -0.25 2.01 10.47
N PRO A 38 0.34 2.44 11.61
CA PRO A 38 1.71 2.94 11.63
C PRO A 38 2.75 1.91 11.15
N ALA A 39 2.58 0.64 11.50
CA ALA A 39 3.48 -0.43 11.04
C ALA A 39 3.37 -0.67 9.53
N ALA A 40 2.18 -0.51 8.94
CA ALA A 40 1.95 -0.63 7.52
C ALA A 40 2.70 0.43 6.71
N MET A 41 2.82 1.66 7.22
CA MET A 41 3.58 2.74 6.58
C MET A 41 5.08 2.70 6.88
N HIS A 42 5.51 1.85 7.82
CA HIS A 42 6.92 1.79 8.20
C HIS A 42 7.74 0.97 7.21
N ALA A 43 8.89 1.49 6.76
CA ALA A 43 9.76 0.91 5.72
C ALA A 43 10.17 -0.56 5.92
N ARG A 44 10.14 -1.08 7.14
CA ARG A 44 10.49 -2.48 7.43
C ARG A 44 9.35 -3.27 8.09
N ALA A 45 8.59 -2.63 9.00
CA ALA A 45 7.56 -3.33 9.76
C ALA A 45 6.40 -3.83 8.90
N HIS A 46 6.10 -3.16 7.76
CA HIS A 46 5.05 -3.60 6.82
C HIS A 46 5.29 -5.04 6.34
N ILE A 47 6.53 -5.47 6.13
CA ILE A 47 6.89 -6.83 5.71
C ILE A 47 6.45 -7.86 6.77
N ALA A 48 6.75 -7.60 8.04
CA ALA A 48 6.33 -8.48 9.12
C ALA A 48 4.81 -8.51 9.29
N LEU A 49 4.14 -7.35 9.12
CA LEU A 49 2.68 -7.26 9.15
C LEU A 49 2.05 -8.07 8.01
N ILE A 50 2.54 -7.95 6.78
CA ILE A 50 2.07 -8.71 5.61
C ILE A 50 2.17 -10.21 5.89
N ARG A 51 3.34 -10.69 6.38
CA ARG A 51 3.49 -12.11 6.70
C ARG A 51 2.56 -12.55 7.80
N PHE A 52 2.37 -11.73 8.82
CA PHE A 52 1.45 -12.01 9.91
C PHE A 52 0.01 -12.19 9.42
N LEU A 53 -0.48 -11.27 8.56
CA LEU A 53 -1.80 -11.37 7.93
C LEU A 53 -1.92 -12.59 7.01
N ASP A 54 -0.81 -13.02 6.40
CA ASP A 54 -0.76 -14.18 5.51
C ASP A 54 -0.82 -15.53 6.26
N VAL A 55 -0.30 -15.61 7.49
CA VAL A 55 -0.18 -16.90 8.20
C VAL A 55 -1.30 -17.15 9.22
N VAL A 56 -2.00 -16.12 9.70
CA VAL A 56 -3.01 -16.28 10.76
C VAL A 56 -4.32 -16.81 10.19
N ASP A 57 -4.73 -17.98 10.65
CA ASP A 57 -5.98 -18.64 10.22
C ASP A 57 -7.24 -18.01 10.78
N ASP A 58 -7.15 -17.35 11.95
CA ASP A 58 -8.28 -16.69 12.58
C ASP A 58 -8.59 -15.34 11.88
N THR A 59 -9.21 -15.44 10.71
CA THR A 59 -9.57 -14.28 9.90
C THR A 59 -10.65 -13.40 10.54
N LYS A 60 -11.35 -13.86 11.57
CA LYS A 60 -12.25 -12.99 12.35
C LYS A 60 -11.44 -11.98 13.17
N GLN A 61 -10.37 -12.43 13.83
CA GLN A 61 -9.54 -11.55 14.64
C GLN A 61 -8.65 -10.64 13.78
N THR A 62 -7.99 -11.19 12.75
CA THR A 62 -7.22 -10.38 11.80
C THR A 62 -8.11 -9.46 10.98
N GLY A 63 -9.32 -9.89 10.64
CA GLY A 63 -10.33 -9.06 10.00
C GLY A 63 -10.79 -7.90 10.89
N ALA A 64 -10.98 -8.14 12.18
CA ALA A 64 -11.26 -7.06 13.12
C ALA A 64 -10.12 -6.03 13.19
N LEU A 65 -8.84 -6.48 13.20
CA LEU A 65 -7.69 -5.60 13.11
C LEU A 65 -7.68 -4.80 11.80
N VAL A 66 -7.93 -5.47 10.67
CA VAL A 66 -8.00 -4.83 9.35
C VAL A 66 -9.11 -3.79 9.31
N SER A 67 -10.30 -4.11 9.81
CA SER A 67 -11.45 -3.18 9.80
C SER A 67 -11.25 -2.00 10.75
N SER A 68 -10.63 -2.20 11.92
CA SER A 68 -10.53 -1.16 12.95
C SER A 68 -9.34 -0.23 12.76
N GLU A 69 -8.24 -0.69 12.14
CA GLU A 69 -7.00 0.08 12.06
C GLU A 69 -6.56 0.35 10.62
N ILE A 70 -6.57 -0.66 9.74
CA ILE A 70 -6.17 -0.49 8.34
C ILE A 70 -7.28 0.20 7.55
N GLY A 71 -8.53 -0.19 7.77
CA GLY A 71 -9.70 0.36 7.07
C GLY A 71 -9.81 1.88 7.16
N PRO A 72 -9.79 2.48 8.35
CA PRO A 72 -9.84 3.94 8.50
C PRO A 72 -8.68 4.68 7.84
N ALA A 73 -7.51 4.06 7.73
CA ALA A 73 -6.30 4.63 7.17
C ALA A 73 -6.08 4.27 5.69
N CYS A 74 -7.05 3.67 5.00
CA CYS A 74 -6.87 3.18 3.62
C CYS A 74 -6.40 4.25 2.64
N ALA A 75 -6.84 5.50 2.78
CA ALA A 75 -6.43 6.59 1.89
C ALA A 75 -4.94 6.94 2.09
N GLU A 76 -4.53 7.11 3.33
CA GLU A 76 -3.13 7.40 3.69
C GLU A 76 -2.21 6.22 3.33
N LEU A 77 -2.65 5.01 3.64
CA LEU A 77 -1.91 3.78 3.29
C LEU A 77 -1.73 3.62 1.78
N ALA A 78 -2.75 3.92 0.98
CA ALA A 78 -2.64 3.82 -0.47
C ALA A 78 -1.64 4.83 -1.05
N LEU A 79 -1.55 6.02 -0.47
CA LEU A 79 -0.61 7.06 -0.87
C LEU A 79 0.82 6.79 -0.39
N ASP A 80 1.00 6.03 0.68
CA ASP A 80 2.31 5.60 1.19
C ASP A 80 2.81 4.36 0.42
N VAL A 81 4.10 4.32 0.08
CA VAL A 81 4.70 3.23 -0.70
C VAL A 81 4.60 1.88 0.02
N CYS A 82 4.84 1.84 1.33
CA CYS A 82 4.80 0.62 2.14
C CYS A 82 3.35 0.24 2.46
N GLY A 83 2.52 1.22 2.81
CA GLY A 83 1.09 1.05 3.05
C GLY A 83 0.35 0.46 1.86
N ALA A 84 0.66 0.96 0.64
CA ALA A 84 0.13 0.41 -0.60
C ALA A 84 0.47 -1.08 -0.78
N GLN A 85 1.68 -1.51 -0.39
CA GLN A 85 2.07 -2.93 -0.45
C GLN A 85 1.25 -3.79 0.52
N VAL A 86 0.91 -3.27 1.72
CA VAL A 86 0.03 -3.97 2.66
C VAL A 86 -1.37 -4.12 2.05
N LEU A 87 -1.94 -3.05 1.51
CA LEU A 87 -3.26 -3.10 0.86
C LEU A 87 -3.26 -4.06 -0.35
N LEU A 88 -2.23 -3.99 -1.20
CA LEU A 88 -2.08 -4.88 -2.34
C LEU A 88 -1.97 -6.35 -1.91
N SER A 89 -1.26 -6.67 -0.83
CA SER A 89 -1.14 -8.04 -0.34
C SER A 89 -2.49 -8.66 0.06
N LEU A 90 -3.46 -7.82 0.44
CA LEU A 90 -4.83 -8.24 0.76
C LEU A 90 -5.71 -8.40 -0.49
N LEU A 91 -5.38 -7.73 -1.59
CA LEU A 91 -6.23 -7.65 -2.78
C LEU A 91 -5.77 -8.56 -3.92
N VAL A 92 -4.46 -8.66 -4.14
CA VAL A 92 -3.91 -9.35 -5.32
C VAL A 92 -3.20 -10.65 -4.96
N ASP A 93 -2.94 -11.48 -5.95
CA ASP A 93 -2.16 -12.71 -5.79
C ASP A 93 -0.70 -12.42 -5.43
N ALA A 94 -0.06 -13.32 -4.69
CA ALA A 94 1.34 -13.20 -4.29
C ALA A 94 2.31 -13.11 -5.49
N SER A 95 1.91 -13.59 -6.67
CA SER A 95 2.67 -13.50 -7.92
C SER A 95 2.50 -12.16 -8.64
N SER A 96 1.61 -11.28 -8.16
CA SER A 96 1.28 -10.02 -8.84
C SER A 96 2.53 -9.16 -9.09
N LYS A 97 2.59 -8.57 -10.30
CA LYS A 97 3.66 -7.64 -10.69
C LYS A 97 3.70 -6.36 -9.83
N HIS A 98 2.60 -6.03 -9.17
CA HIS A 98 2.46 -4.82 -8.35
C HIS A 98 3.05 -4.96 -6.94
N LEU A 99 3.38 -6.19 -6.53
CA LEU A 99 4.07 -6.42 -5.27
C LEU A 99 5.58 -6.23 -5.43
N SER A 100 6.21 -5.59 -4.44
CA SER A 100 7.66 -5.41 -4.39
C SER A 100 8.40 -6.74 -4.25
N ALA A 101 9.70 -6.76 -4.56
CA ALA A 101 10.53 -7.97 -4.43
C ALA A 101 10.55 -8.48 -2.98
N ASP A 102 10.69 -7.60 -2.00
CA ASP A 102 10.71 -7.95 -0.58
C ASP A 102 9.38 -8.58 -0.13
N VAL A 103 8.25 -8.04 -0.59
CA VAL A 103 6.92 -8.60 -0.30
C VAL A 103 6.73 -9.96 -0.98
N LYS A 104 7.16 -10.10 -2.24
CA LYS A 104 7.13 -11.38 -2.94
C LYS A 104 7.98 -12.44 -2.25
N ASP A 105 9.15 -12.05 -1.74
CA ASP A 105 10.03 -12.97 -1.00
C ASP A 105 9.35 -13.49 0.26
N VAL A 106 8.72 -12.61 1.01
CA VAL A 106 7.96 -12.98 2.22
C VAL A 106 6.75 -13.85 1.91
N LEU A 107 6.08 -13.60 0.77
CA LEU A 107 4.92 -14.37 0.31
C LEU A 107 5.31 -15.57 -0.58
N ARG A 108 6.58 -15.87 -0.78
CA ARG A 108 7.04 -16.94 -1.69
C ARG A 108 6.43 -18.29 -1.32
N GLU A 109 6.45 -18.65 -0.06
CA GLU A 109 5.92 -19.90 0.43
C GLU A 109 4.51 -19.72 0.99
N ASP A 110 3.57 -20.54 0.51
CA ASP A 110 2.23 -20.59 1.09
C ASP A 110 2.31 -21.27 2.47
N PRO A 111 1.84 -20.61 3.55
CA PRO A 111 1.87 -21.20 4.88
C PRO A 111 1.15 -22.55 5.00
N SER A 112 0.19 -22.82 4.11
CA SER A 112 -0.51 -24.11 4.09
C SER A 112 0.36 -25.26 3.55
N SER A 113 1.42 -24.95 2.82
CA SER A 113 2.40 -25.94 2.31
C SER A 113 3.59 -26.15 3.25
N VAL A 114 3.83 -25.20 4.18
CA VAL A 114 4.95 -25.30 5.15
C VAL A 114 4.56 -26.25 6.27
N GLN A 115 5.39 -27.27 6.52
CA GLN A 115 5.21 -28.21 7.61
C GLN A 115 6.03 -27.79 8.83
N ILE A 116 5.39 -27.74 10.00
CA ILE A 116 6.01 -27.46 11.28
C ILE A 116 5.58 -28.56 12.25
N GLU A 117 6.53 -29.32 12.75
CA GLU A 117 6.29 -30.45 13.65
C GLU A 117 5.22 -31.44 13.11
N GLY A 118 5.23 -31.67 11.79
CA GLY A 118 4.30 -32.60 11.13
C GLY A 118 2.91 -32.04 10.87
N ALA A 119 2.67 -30.77 11.12
CA ALA A 119 1.41 -30.08 10.80
C ALA A 119 1.65 -28.87 9.87
N PRO A 120 0.71 -28.51 9.01
CA PRO A 120 0.84 -27.28 8.20
C PRO A 120 0.85 -26.04 9.08
N ALA A 121 1.74 -25.09 8.75
CA ALA A 121 1.85 -23.81 9.46
C ALA A 121 0.54 -23.03 9.46
N SER A 122 -0.29 -23.21 8.44
CA SER A 122 -1.64 -22.66 8.35
C SER A 122 -2.57 -23.73 7.78
N ARG A 123 -3.74 -23.90 8.36
CA ARG A 123 -4.77 -24.84 7.88
C ARG A 123 -5.62 -24.27 6.76
N LYS A 124 -5.74 -22.94 6.70
CA LYS A 124 -6.56 -22.27 5.71
C LYS A 124 -5.73 -21.90 4.48
N PRO A 125 -6.18 -22.21 3.26
CA PRO A 125 -5.51 -21.80 2.03
C PRO A 125 -5.36 -20.28 1.95
N ARG A 126 -4.20 -19.79 1.47
CA ARG A 126 -3.91 -18.35 1.32
C ARG A 126 -5.02 -17.60 0.58
N ASN A 127 -5.48 -18.14 -0.53
CA ASN A 127 -6.51 -17.49 -1.35
C ASN A 127 -7.83 -17.31 -0.62
N GLN A 128 -8.20 -18.25 0.26
CA GLN A 128 -9.40 -18.12 1.07
C GLN A 128 -9.20 -17.02 2.12
N ARG A 129 -8.08 -17.05 2.84
CA ARG A 129 -7.73 -16.06 3.86
C ARG A 129 -7.70 -14.64 3.28
N ARG A 130 -7.03 -14.47 2.12
CA ARG A 130 -6.99 -13.20 1.40
C ARG A 130 -8.39 -12.68 1.04
N ARG A 131 -9.28 -13.53 0.51
CA ARG A 131 -10.66 -13.13 0.18
C ARG A 131 -11.45 -12.66 1.41
N GLU A 132 -11.28 -13.34 2.52
CA GLU A 132 -11.92 -12.97 3.78
C GLU A 132 -11.40 -11.63 4.30
N LEU A 133 -10.07 -11.40 4.26
CA LEU A 133 -9.47 -10.13 4.67
C LEU A 133 -9.78 -8.99 3.70
N ALA A 134 -9.84 -9.26 2.39
CA ALA A 134 -10.29 -8.28 1.41
C ALA A 134 -11.70 -7.76 1.70
N ALA A 135 -12.61 -8.62 2.15
CA ALA A 135 -13.96 -8.21 2.56
C ALA A 135 -13.93 -7.27 3.78
N HIS A 136 -12.96 -7.44 4.68
CA HIS A 136 -12.80 -6.57 5.85
C HIS A 136 -12.18 -5.21 5.54
N VAL A 137 -11.32 -5.11 4.52
CA VAL A 137 -10.71 -3.83 4.11
C VAL A 137 -11.60 -3.06 3.11
N ALA A 138 -12.50 -3.72 2.42
CA ALA A 138 -13.32 -3.13 1.36
C ALA A 138 -14.11 -1.88 1.78
N PRO A 139 -14.75 -1.81 2.96
CA PRO A 139 -15.45 -0.58 3.37
C PRO A 139 -14.51 0.63 3.49
N GLY A 140 -13.29 0.43 4.01
CA GLY A 140 -12.27 1.46 4.09
C GLY A 140 -11.78 1.92 2.72
N LEU A 141 -11.53 0.99 1.81
CA LEU A 141 -11.14 1.29 0.42
C LEU A 141 -12.27 2.02 -0.32
N LYS A 142 -13.52 1.60 -0.14
CA LYS A 142 -14.68 2.29 -0.70
C LYS A 142 -14.71 3.74 -0.24
N LYS A 143 -14.61 3.98 1.07
CA LYS A 143 -14.57 5.33 1.63
C LYS A 143 -13.38 6.15 1.10
N ALA A 144 -12.19 5.57 1.00
CA ALA A 144 -11.02 6.23 0.44
C ALA A 144 -11.25 6.66 -1.02
N LEU A 145 -11.83 5.77 -1.84
CA LEU A 145 -12.19 6.07 -3.23
C LEU A 145 -13.32 7.10 -3.34
N GLU A 146 -14.29 7.09 -2.44
CA GLU A 146 -15.36 8.08 -2.41
C GLU A 146 -14.89 9.48 -2.03
N THR A 147 -13.83 9.59 -1.24
CA THR A 147 -13.38 10.87 -0.68
C THR A 147 -12.11 11.43 -1.32
N ARG A 148 -11.22 10.59 -1.85
CA ARG A 148 -9.90 11.00 -2.36
C ARG A 148 -9.54 10.39 -3.72
N ALA A 149 -10.51 9.95 -4.52
CA ALA A 149 -10.23 9.29 -5.79
C ALA A 149 -9.29 10.07 -6.71
N PRO A 150 -9.42 11.39 -6.94
CA PRO A 150 -8.50 12.12 -7.82
C PRO A 150 -7.03 11.97 -7.37
N ALA A 151 -6.73 12.22 -6.10
CA ALA A 151 -5.39 12.09 -5.54
C ALA A 151 -4.86 10.64 -5.61
N LEU A 152 -5.72 9.65 -5.36
CA LEU A 152 -5.37 8.23 -5.48
C LEU A 152 -5.07 7.83 -6.93
N LEU A 153 -5.80 8.36 -7.90
CA LEU A 153 -5.57 8.12 -9.33
C LEU A 153 -4.24 8.69 -9.80
N ALA A 154 -3.81 9.84 -9.28
CA ALA A 154 -2.57 10.51 -9.63
C ALA A 154 -1.34 9.97 -8.87
N SER A 155 -1.52 9.17 -7.83
CA SER A 155 -0.42 8.62 -7.04
C SER A 155 0.12 7.31 -7.62
N ARG A 156 1.45 7.21 -7.80
CA ARG A 156 2.11 5.99 -8.29
C ARG A 156 1.95 4.80 -7.33
N SER A 157 1.92 5.05 -6.03
CA SER A 157 1.71 4.01 -5.03
C SER A 157 0.26 3.56 -4.99
N ALA A 158 -0.69 4.51 -5.09
CA ALA A 158 -2.12 4.23 -4.98
C ALA A 158 -2.73 3.66 -6.26
N ALA A 159 -2.25 4.02 -7.44
CA ALA A 159 -2.80 3.55 -8.72
C ALA A 159 -3.00 2.02 -8.80
N PRO A 160 -2.01 1.18 -8.44
CA PRO A 160 -2.22 -0.28 -8.40
C PRO A 160 -3.27 -0.70 -7.37
N VAL A 161 -3.37 0.01 -6.24
CA VAL A 161 -4.38 -0.27 -5.19
C VAL A 161 -5.78 0.03 -5.71
N VAL A 162 -5.98 1.17 -6.40
CA VAL A 162 -7.26 1.54 -7.02
C VAL A 162 -7.71 0.47 -8.02
N ILE A 163 -6.82 0.06 -8.92
CA ILE A 163 -7.13 -0.96 -9.93
C ILE A 163 -7.48 -2.29 -9.25
N ALA A 164 -6.69 -2.72 -8.27
CA ALA A 164 -6.91 -3.95 -7.53
C ALA A 164 -8.22 -3.92 -6.74
N ALA A 165 -8.54 -2.79 -6.09
CA ALA A 165 -9.75 -2.61 -5.30
C ALA A 165 -11.02 -2.72 -6.16
N LEU A 166 -11.05 -2.03 -7.31
CA LEU A 166 -12.21 -2.07 -8.22
C LEU A 166 -12.35 -3.42 -8.94
N SER A 167 -11.27 -4.20 -9.03
CA SER A 167 -11.29 -5.56 -9.57
C SER A 167 -11.57 -6.63 -8.50
N ALA A 168 -11.53 -6.27 -7.22
CA ALA A 168 -11.77 -7.20 -6.12
C ALA A 168 -13.28 -7.45 -5.92
N LYS A 169 -13.66 -8.73 -5.72
CA LYS A 169 -15.07 -9.13 -5.56
C LYS A 169 -15.91 -8.27 -4.62
N PRO A 170 -15.41 -7.82 -3.45
CA PRO A 170 -16.22 -7.01 -2.55
C PRO A 170 -16.66 -5.65 -3.12
N LEU A 171 -15.91 -5.06 -4.06
CA LEU A 171 -16.19 -3.74 -4.66
C LEU A 171 -16.52 -3.84 -6.15
N MET A 172 -16.27 -4.99 -6.77
CA MET A 172 -16.55 -5.23 -8.17
C MET A 172 -18.05 -5.10 -8.44
N GLY A 173 -18.43 -4.28 -9.43
CA GLY A 173 -19.84 -4.07 -9.79
C GLY A 173 -20.61 -3.09 -8.89
N ASP A 174 -19.95 -2.41 -7.93
CA ASP A 174 -20.59 -1.30 -7.21
C ASP A 174 -20.74 -0.09 -8.14
N ALA A 175 -21.90 0.02 -8.78
CA ALA A 175 -22.18 1.03 -9.80
C ALA A 175 -21.99 2.46 -9.29
N ALA A 176 -22.38 2.73 -8.04
CA ALA A 176 -22.25 4.07 -7.46
C ALA A 176 -20.78 4.44 -7.25
N LEU A 177 -19.96 3.47 -6.78
CA LEU A 177 -18.53 3.67 -6.62
C LEU A 177 -17.84 3.87 -7.98
N LEU A 178 -18.19 3.06 -8.98
CA LEU A 178 -17.63 3.17 -10.34
C LEU A 178 -17.96 4.52 -10.97
N GLU A 179 -19.19 4.99 -10.84
CA GLU A 179 -19.61 6.31 -11.30
C GLU A 179 -18.82 7.42 -10.61
N ARG A 180 -18.62 7.29 -9.30
CA ARG A 180 -17.85 8.27 -8.52
C ARG A 180 -16.39 8.32 -8.93
N VAL A 181 -15.73 7.19 -9.11
CA VAL A 181 -14.35 7.12 -9.62
C VAL A 181 -14.27 7.64 -11.07
N ALA A 182 -15.26 7.35 -11.89
CA ALA A 182 -15.35 7.88 -13.26
C ALA A 182 -15.45 9.42 -13.28
N ARG A 183 -16.27 9.99 -12.40
CA ARG A 183 -16.36 11.47 -12.24
C ARG A 183 -15.07 12.06 -11.68
N ALA A 184 -14.39 11.36 -10.77
CA ALA A 184 -13.08 11.77 -10.26
C ALA A 184 -12.02 11.92 -11.37
N CYS A 185 -12.08 11.08 -12.42
CA CYS A 185 -11.21 11.24 -13.58
C CYS A 185 -11.46 12.54 -14.38
N LEU A 186 -12.59 13.19 -14.15
CA LEU A 186 -12.99 14.44 -14.82
C LEU A 186 -12.89 15.67 -13.89
N ALA A 187 -12.38 15.46 -12.68
CA ALA A 187 -12.23 16.51 -11.69
C ALA A 187 -11.24 17.59 -12.14
N PRO A 188 -11.35 18.83 -11.62
CA PRO A 188 -10.39 19.89 -11.91
C PRO A 188 -9.00 19.59 -11.41
N ALA A 189 -7.96 20.25 -11.96
CA ALA A 189 -6.57 19.99 -11.64
C ALA A 189 -6.26 20.04 -10.12
N ALA A 190 -6.86 20.99 -9.41
CA ALA A 190 -6.70 21.15 -7.98
C ALA A 190 -7.10 19.89 -7.17
N ALA A 191 -8.03 19.09 -7.67
CA ALA A 191 -8.46 17.86 -6.99
C ALA A 191 -7.43 16.73 -7.07
N PHE A 192 -6.49 16.78 -8.02
CA PHE A 192 -5.40 15.79 -8.18
C PHE A 192 -4.20 16.12 -7.29
N SER A 193 -4.07 17.37 -6.86
CA SER A 193 -3.06 17.77 -5.89
C SER A 193 -3.49 17.32 -4.50
N MET A 194 -2.54 16.79 -3.71
CA MET A 194 -2.80 16.59 -2.29
C MET A 194 -2.94 17.97 -1.65
N PRO A 195 -3.95 18.21 -0.82
CA PRO A 195 -3.90 19.38 0.04
C PRO A 195 -2.61 19.27 0.86
N ASP A 196 -1.86 20.35 0.94
CA ASP A 196 -0.66 20.50 1.77
C ASP A 196 -0.98 20.45 3.27
N GLU A 197 -1.99 19.66 3.66
CA GLU A 197 -2.32 19.44 5.05
C GLU A 197 -1.21 18.62 5.71
N ASP A 198 -0.33 19.32 6.39
CA ASP A 198 0.44 18.86 7.54
C ASP A 198 1.25 17.57 7.34
N VAL A 199 2.11 17.53 6.34
CA VAL A 199 3.19 16.52 6.25
C VAL A 199 4.17 16.69 7.45
N GLU A 200 4.17 17.84 8.12
CA GLU A 200 5.03 18.07 9.29
C GLU A 200 4.50 17.53 10.63
N ALA A 201 3.22 17.19 10.76
CA ALA A 201 2.64 16.99 12.09
C ALA A 201 2.37 15.54 12.52
N LYS A 202 2.57 14.53 11.68
CA LYS A 202 2.22 13.13 12.06
C LYS A 202 3.22 12.06 11.63
N ASN A 203 4.50 12.32 11.73
CA ASN A 203 5.39 11.25 12.12
C ASN A 203 5.25 11.13 13.65
N PRO A 204 4.51 10.17 14.19
CA PRO A 204 4.65 9.84 15.58
C PRO A 204 6.07 9.33 15.70
N HIS A 205 6.94 10.23 16.07
CA HIS A 205 8.27 9.92 16.54
C HIS A 205 8.09 8.72 17.45
N PHE A 206 8.59 7.57 17.06
CA PHE A 206 8.80 6.44 17.93
C PHE A 206 9.87 6.94 18.92
N GLY A 207 9.41 7.83 19.83
CA GLY A 207 10.22 8.49 20.80
C GLY A 207 10.83 7.44 21.71
N GLY A 208 12.11 7.24 21.54
CA GLY A 208 12.94 6.70 22.57
C GLY A 208 12.88 7.67 23.75
N GLY A 209 12.06 7.35 24.74
CA GLY A 209 12.18 7.92 26.07
C GLY A 209 13.55 7.51 26.60
N SER A 210 14.46 8.46 26.56
CA SER A 210 15.67 8.45 27.35
C SER A 210 15.27 8.84 28.77
N GLU A 211 14.87 7.89 29.57
CA GLU A 211 14.91 8.06 31.01
C GLU A 211 16.27 7.58 31.49
N SER A 212 17.15 8.55 31.71
CA SER A 212 18.31 8.43 32.56
C SER A 212 17.84 8.24 34.00
N SER A 213 18.00 7.06 34.56
CA SER A 213 18.12 6.87 36.00
C SER A 213 19.48 6.27 36.24
N GLU A 214 20.36 7.13 36.73
CA GLU A 214 21.54 6.79 37.47
C GLU A 214 21.09 6.05 38.76
N ASP A 215 21.49 4.82 38.93
CA ASP A 215 21.65 4.21 40.22
C ASP A 215 22.84 3.25 40.13
N GLU A 216 23.93 3.74 40.74
CA GLU A 216 25.14 2.98 41.03
C GLU A 216 24.83 1.94 42.12
N GLU A 217 25.05 0.67 41.86
CA GLU A 217 25.41 -0.31 42.93
C GLU A 217 26.56 -1.20 42.46
N GLU A 218 27.70 -0.92 43.11
CA GLU A 218 28.87 -1.79 43.17
C GLU A 218 28.51 -3.12 43.84
N VAL A 219 28.77 -4.23 43.14
CA VAL A 219 29.07 -5.51 43.81
C VAL A 219 30.24 -6.20 43.14
N ALA A 220 31.31 -6.29 43.88
CA ALA A 220 32.49 -7.07 43.61
C ALA A 220 32.23 -8.60 43.76
N GLY A 221 32.94 -9.41 42.97
CA GLY A 221 33.08 -10.85 43.28
C GLY A 221 33.46 -11.73 42.09
N SER A 222 34.73 -11.85 41.87
CA SER A 222 35.51 -13.10 41.95
C SER A 222 35.29 -14.19 40.87
N GLY A 223 36.31 -14.38 40.05
CA GLY A 223 37.08 -15.61 39.87
C GLY A 223 36.46 -16.76 39.07
N GLY A 224 37.21 -17.20 38.08
CA GLY A 224 37.04 -18.49 37.44
C GLY A 224 37.66 -18.53 36.05
N ASP A 225 38.97 -18.80 36.04
CA ASP A 225 39.70 -19.30 34.85
C ASP A 225 39.10 -20.64 34.44
N ASP A 226 39.01 -20.87 33.13
CA ASP A 226 39.37 -22.16 32.55
C ASP A 226 39.53 -22.05 31.02
N ASP A 227 40.72 -22.44 30.61
CA ASP A 227 41.23 -22.62 29.26
C ASP A 227 40.46 -23.69 28.49
N ALA A 228 40.23 -23.48 27.20
CA ALA A 228 40.30 -24.54 26.22
C ALA A 228 40.51 -23.98 24.82
N GLU A 229 41.70 -24.17 24.35
CA GLU A 229 42.15 -24.04 22.96
C GLU A 229 41.37 -24.99 22.04
N GLY A 230 41.05 -24.56 20.85
CA GLY A 230 40.43 -25.35 19.79
C GLY A 230 40.62 -24.69 18.43
N ASP A 231 41.85 -24.87 17.95
CA ASP A 231 42.31 -24.61 16.61
C ASP A 231 41.54 -25.44 15.57
N SER A 232 41.09 -24.85 14.48
CA SER A 232 40.87 -25.52 13.20
C SER A 232 40.73 -24.48 12.09
N ASP A 233 41.81 -24.36 11.36
CA ASP A 233 41.90 -23.85 10.02
C ASP A 233 40.97 -24.61 9.07
N ASP A 234 40.51 -23.89 8.05
CA ASP A 234 40.47 -24.23 6.61
C ASP A 234 39.61 -23.18 5.94
N GLU A 235 40.22 -22.28 5.28
CA GLU A 235 40.63 -22.08 3.85
C GLU A 235 39.48 -22.12 2.85
N ASP A 236 39.46 -21.01 2.11
CA ASP A 236 39.18 -20.82 0.68
C ASP A 236 37.78 -20.99 0.11
N SER A 237 37.27 -19.93 -0.42
CA SER A 237 37.25 -19.65 -1.86
C SER A 237 36.47 -18.42 -2.24
N ASP A 238 37.17 -17.56 -2.83
CA ASP A 238 36.93 -16.60 -3.88
C ASP A 238 35.68 -16.69 -4.75
N SER A 239 35.45 -15.52 -5.26
CA SER A 239 34.79 -15.10 -6.51
C SER A 239 33.40 -14.57 -6.34
N ASP A 240 33.05 -13.54 -6.89
CA ASP A 240 33.51 -12.55 -7.87
C ASP A 240 32.37 -11.59 -8.12
N SER A 241 32.69 -10.34 -8.16
CA SER A 241 32.17 -9.25 -8.96
C SER A 241 30.78 -9.37 -9.60
N SER A 242 29.97 -8.36 -9.35
CA SER A 242 29.43 -7.44 -10.37
C SER A 242 28.80 -6.25 -9.70
N GLU A 243 29.45 -5.16 -9.74
CA GLU A 243 29.27 -3.95 -10.56
C GLU A 243 27.91 -3.28 -10.41
N ASP A 244 27.97 -2.18 -9.72
CA ASP A 244 27.55 -0.83 -10.08
C ASP A 244 26.31 -0.68 -10.99
N ALA A 245 25.26 -0.18 -10.39
CA ALA A 245 24.38 0.75 -11.08
C ALA A 245 24.19 1.98 -10.19
N ARG A 246 25.01 2.98 -10.47
CA ARG A 246 24.96 4.33 -9.93
C ARG A 246 23.61 4.95 -10.21
N GLY A 247 22.94 5.35 -9.15
CA GLY A 247 21.79 6.24 -9.20
C GLY A 247 22.18 7.60 -9.78
N ALA A 248 21.49 8.02 -10.78
CA ALA A 248 21.58 9.36 -11.32
C ALA A 248 21.08 10.37 -10.30
N PHE A 249 21.96 11.24 -9.92
CA PHE A 249 21.79 12.49 -9.21
C PHE A 249 20.88 13.40 -10.03
N PHE A 250 19.76 13.79 -9.48
CA PHE A 250 18.90 14.81 -10.08
C PHE A 250 19.20 16.14 -9.42
N GLU A 251 19.86 17.02 -10.16
CA GLU A 251 20.12 18.41 -9.77
C GLU A 251 18.80 19.17 -9.59
N LYS A 252 18.77 19.89 -8.49
CA LYS A 252 17.77 20.85 -8.11
C LYS A 252 18.01 22.13 -8.91
N SER A 253 17.09 22.52 -9.75
CA SER A 253 17.02 23.89 -10.27
C SER A 253 16.03 24.68 -9.46
N ASP A 254 16.55 25.65 -8.73
CA ASP A 254 15.83 26.74 -8.11
C ASP A 254 15.41 27.75 -9.21
N ASP A 255 14.31 28.44 -8.92
CA ASP A 255 13.73 29.61 -9.53
C ASP A 255 12.40 29.35 -10.24
N ASP A 256 11.28 29.72 -9.64
CA ASP A 256 10.55 30.94 -9.95
C ASP A 256 9.37 31.15 -8.97
N ASP A 257 9.42 32.30 -8.32
CA ASP A 257 8.40 32.89 -7.49
C ASP A 257 7.24 33.36 -8.39
N SER A 258 6.08 32.71 -8.30
CA SER A 258 4.83 33.33 -8.69
C SER A 258 3.71 32.95 -7.74
N SER A 259 3.49 33.84 -6.80
CA SER A 259 2.31 33.96 -5.97
C SER A 259 1.05 33.91 -6.84
N VAL A 260 0.42 32.75 -6.92
CA VAL A 260 -0.95 32.62 -7.42
C VAL A 260 -1.80 32.19 -6.24
N GLY A 261 -2.72 33.10 -5.89
CA GLY A 261 -3.57 32.99 -4.71
C GLY A 261 -4.27 31.63 -4.57
N ASP A 262 -4.20 31.13 -3.36
CA ASP A 262 -4.89 29.99 -2.83
C ASP A 262 -6.39 30.02 -3.15
N VAL A 263 -6.80 29.12 -4.05
CA VAL A 263 -8.16 28.61 -4.05
C VAL A 263 -8.03 27.09 -3.94
N VAL A 264 -7.76 26.64 -2.72
CA VAL A 264 -7.87 25.22 -2.37
C VAL A 264 -9.34 24.88 -2.42
N ALA A 265 -9.80 24.29 -3.52
CA ALA A 265 -11.10 23.64 -3.58
C ALA A 265 -11.03 22.35 -2.77
N ALA A 266 -11.18 22.49 -1.44
CA ALA A 266 -11.48 21.34 -0.59
C ALA A 266 -12.75 20.68 -1.14
N ALA A 267 -12.73 19.38 -1.38
CA ALA A 267 -13.96 18.63 -1.61
C ALA A 267 -14.91 18.96 -0.45
N ASP A 268 -16.14 19.33 -0.77
CA ASP A 268 -17.14 19.51 0.29
C ASP A 268 -17.33 18.16 1.02
N ALA A 269 -17.98 18.19 2.17
CA ALA A 269 -18.24 16.99 2.97
C ALA A 269 -19.03 15.90 2.19
N THR A 270 -19.56 16.22 1.01
CA THR A 270 -20.25 15.30 0.11
C THR A 270 -19.29 14.62 -0.88
N GLY A 271 -18.00 15.09 -0.95
CA GLY A 271 -16.99 14.57 -1.86
C GLY A 271 -17.32 14.88 -3.33
N ASP A 272 -18.02 15.97 -3.57
CA ASP A 272 -18.22 16.50 -4.94
C ASP A 272 -16.99 17.35 -5.32
N TRP A 273 -16.19 16.85 -6.26
CA TRP A 273 -14.99 17.56 -6.74
C TRP A 273 -15.28 18.61 -7.80
N GLY A 274 -16.56 18.78 -8.17
CA GLY A 274 -16.93 19.58 -9.33
C GLY A 274 -16.44 18.96 -10.67
N VAL A 275 -16.78 19.60 -11.77
CA VAL A 275 -16.34 19.19 -13.11
C VAL A 275 -15.37 20.23 -13.64
N ALA A 276 -14.25 19.81 -14.23
CA ALA A 276 -13.31 20.71 -14.90
C ALA A 276 -14.01 21.51 -15.97
N ASP A 277 -13.51 22.73 -16.21
CA ASP A 277 -14.04 23.60 -17.28
C ASP A 277 -14.12 22.83 -18.59
N ALA A 278 -15.30 22.79 -19.14
CA ALA A 278 -15.58 22.09 -20.37
C ALA A 278 -14.79 22.64 -21.57
N SER A 279 -14.13 23.80 -21.47
CA SER A 279 -13.30 24.38 -22.54
C SER A 279 -11.88 23.76 -22.61
N MET A 280 -11.40 23.10 -21.53
CA MET A 280 -10.07 22.54 -21.44
C MET A 280 -10.11 21.00 -21.46
N PRO A 281 -9.05 20.30 -21.92
CA PRO A 281 -8.92 18.87 -21.71
C PRO A 281 -8.98 18.56 -20.21
N PRO A 282 -9.58 17.42 -19.80
CA PRO A 282 -9.64 17.09 -18.39
C PRO A 282 -8.22 16.84 -17.84
N PRO A 283 -7.91 17.34 -16.63
CA PRO A 283 -6.57 17.29 -16.04
C PRO A 283 -6.01 15.89 -15.91
N VAL A 284 -6.84 14.85 -15.83
CA VAL A 284 -6.40 13.45 -15.85
C VAL A 284 -5.52 13.12 -17.05
N LEU A 285 -5.67 13.84 -18.19
CA LEU A 285 -4.84 13.64 -19.37
C LEU A 285 -3.47 14.30 -19.25
N ASP A 286 -3.34 15.34 -18.44
CA ASP A 286 -2.08 16.06 -18.23
C ASP A 286 -1.20 15.36 -17.20
N ASP A 287 -1.79 14.74 -16.20
CA ASP A 287 -1.07 13.95 -15.22
C ASP A 287 -0.67 12.56 -15.76
N ASP A 288 0.62 12.26 -15.77
CA ASP A 288 1.17 11.01 -16.32
C ASP A 288 0.68 9.76 -15.61
N VAL A 289 0.50 9.85 -14.29
CA VAL A 289 0.10 8.71 -13.46
C VAL A 289 -1.41 8.50 -13.58
N ALA A 290 -2.19 9.56 -13.43
CA ALA A 290 -3.65 9.50 -13.53
C ALA A 290 -4.10 9.01 -14.92
N HIS A 291 -3.48 9.49 -16.00
CA HIS A 291 -3.73 9.02 -17.36
C HIS A 291 -3.47 7.50 -17.51
N ARG A 292 -2.32 7.00 -17.01
CA ARG A 292 -2.00 5.57 -17.07
C ARG A 292 -2.93 4.74 -16.22
N THR A 293 -3.34 5.27 -15.06
CA THR A 293 -4.30 4.63 -14.18
C THR A 293 -5.65 4.47 -14.86
N LEU A 294 -6.15 5.54 -15.49
CA LEU A 294 -7.38 5.53 -16.28
C LEU A 294 -7.31 4.49 -17.42
N LEU A 295 -6.22 4.51 -18.20
CA LEU A 295 -6.00 3.50 -19.24
C LEU A 295 -6.03 2.08 -18.69
N SER A 296 -5.37 1.87 -17.56
CA SER A 296 -5.33 0.53 -16.92
C SER A 296 -6.70 0.10 -16.43
N LEU A 297 -7.52 0.98 -15.88
CA LEU A 297 -8.91 0.69 -15.47
C LEU A 297 -9.78 0.28 -16.66
N LEU A 298 -9.67 0.99 -17.79
CA LEU A 298 -10.37 0.64 -19.01
C LEU A 298 -9.91 -0.69 -19.60
N GLN A 299 -8.59 -0.97 -19.57
CA GLN A 299 -8.00 -2.19 -20.13
C GLN A 299 -8.19 -3.41 -19.23
N ALA A 300 -8.26 -3.22 -17.91
CA ALA A 300 -8.48 -4.31 -16.96
C ALA A 300 -9.87 -4.94 -17.10
N GLY A 301 -10.76 -4.35 -17.88
CA GLY A 301 -12.12 -4.85 -18.07
C GLY A 301 -12.92 -4.80 -16.76
N THR A 302 -12.65 -3.81 -15.91
CA THR A 302 -13.43 -3.59 -14.68
C THR A 302 -14.88 -3.43 -15.05
N GLU A 303 -15.71 -4.42 -14.67
CA GLU A 303 -17.10 -4.52 -15.08
C GLU A 303 -17.87 -3.22 -14.77
N GLY A 304 -18.48 -2.62 -15.78
CA GLY A 304 -19.26 -1.40 -15.66
C GLY A 304 -18.44 -0.09 -15.63
N PHE A 305 -17.10 -0.12 -15.45
CA PHE A 305 -16.33 1.12 -15.37
C PHE A 305 -16.32 1.90 -16.69
N ALA A 306 -16.18 1.22 -17.83
CA ALA A 306 -16.17 1.87 -19.15
C ALA A 306 -17.51 2.57 -19.45
N GLU A 307 -18.62 1.98 -19.01
CA GLU A 307 -19.96 2.56 -19.16
C GLU A 307 -20.14 3.77 -18.26
N ALA A 308 -19.77 3.66 -16.97
CA ALA A 308 -19.81 4.75 -16.01
C ALA A 308 -18.95 5.93 -16.47
N PHE A 309 -17.73 5.67 -16.94
CA PHE A 309 -16.81 6.68 -17.44
C PHE A 309 -17.35 7.35 -18.71
N SER A 310 -17.92 6.58 -19.64
CA SER A 310 -18.53 7.13 -20.86
C SER A 310 -19.73 8.03 -20.55
N SER A 311 -20.55 7.66 -19.57
CA SER A 311 -21.69 8.46 -19.13
C SER A 311 -21.23 9.78 -18.52
N ALA A 312 -20.33 9.71 -17.54
CA ALA A 312 -19.77 10.89 -16.90
C ALA A 312 -19.08 11.85 -17.91
N ALA A 313 -18.30 11.30 -18.85
CA ALA A 313 -17.63 12.11 -19.86
C ALA A 313 -18.57 12.79 -20.86
N LYS A 314 -19.71 12.17 -21.16
CA LYS A 314 -20.77 12.81 -21.98
C LYS A 314 -21.41 13.96 -21.22
N GLU A 315 -21.73 13.79 -19.95
CA GLU A 315 -22.29 14.85 -19.09
C GLU A 315 -21.34 16.04 -18.97
N ALA A 316 -20.02 15.79 -18.91
CA ALA A 316 -18.97 16.80 -18.79
C ALA A 316 -18.63 17.54 -20.09
N GLY A 317 -19.43 17.41 -21.15
CA GLY A 317 -19.25 18.15 -22.40
C GLY A 317 -18.67 17.35 -23.57
N GLY A 318 -18.64 16.03 -23.47
CA GLY A 318 -18.35 15.12 -24.57
C GLY A 318 -16.88 14.74 -24.73
N LEU A 319 -16.68 13.60 -25.41
CA LEU A 319 -15.36 12.99 -25.63
C LEU A 319 -14.63 13.58 -26.86
N GLU A 320 -15.29 14.41 -27.65
CA GLU A 320 -14.75 14.92 -28.93
C GLU A 320 -13.44 15.70 -28.77
N ARG A 321 -13.32 16.43 -27.65
CA ARG A 321 -12.13 17.23 -27.34
C ARG A 321 -10.91 16.37 -27.01
N TRP A 322 -11.14 15.15 -26.56
CA TRP A 322 -10.04 14.25 -26.20
C TRP A 322 -9.30 13.76 -27.43
N ALA A 323 -9.97 13.72 -28.60
CA ALA A 323 -9.36 13.33 -29.86
C ALA A 323 -8.23 14.27 -30.32
N GLY A 324 -8.23 15.52 -29.83
CA GLY A 324 -7.19 16.50 -30.14
C GLY A 324 -5.84 16.28 -29.49
N SER A 325 -5.73 15.37 -28.51
CA SER A 325 -4.48 15.04 -27.82
C SER A 325 -4.12 13.56 -27.98
N ASN A 326 -2.82 13.25 -28.06
CA ASN A 326 -2.36 11.85 -28.14
C ASN A 326 -2.84 11.00 -26.95
N ARG A 327 -2.83 11.54 -25.73
CA ARG A 327 -3.30 10.85 -24.52
C ARG A 327 -4.81 10.63 -24.55
N GLY A 328 -5.56 11.64 -24.99
CA GLY A 328 -7.01 11.52 -25.15
C GLY A 328 -7.39 10.48 -26.20
N ALA A 329 -6.69 10.46 -27.34
CA ALA A 329 -6.91 9.45 -28.38
C ALA A 329 -6.68 8.03 -27.87
N LEU A 330 -5.65 7.80 -27.02
CA LEU A 330 -5.39 6.51 -26.39
C LEU A 330 -6.52 6.09 -25.44
N VAL A 331 -7.03 7.02 -24.64
CA VAL A 331 -8.18 6.77 -23.75
C VAL A 331 -9.43 6.43 -24.54
N LEU A 332 -9.73 7.18 -25.62
CA LEU A 332 -10.85 6.89 -26.50
C LEU A 332 -10.73 5.52 -27.15
N ALA A 333 -9.54 5.16 -27.64
CA ALA A 333 -9.29 3.84 -28.20
C ALA A 333 -9.47 2.72 -27.16
N ALA A 334 -9.03 2.94 -25.92
CA ALA A 334 -9.23 2.00 -24.82
C ALA A 334 -10.72 1.85 -24.47
N LEU A 335 -11.46 2.97 -24.42
CA LEU A 335 -12.91 2.98 -24.17
C LEU A 335 -13.70 2.22 -25.23
N VAL A 336 -13.34 2.36 -26.51
CA VAL A 336 -13.99 1.63 -27.61
C VAL A 336 -13.74 0.12 -27.50
N ARG A 337 -12.53 -0.29 -27.05
CA ARG A 337 -12.19 -1.71 -26.87
C ARG A 337 -12.85 -2.33 -25.64
N ALA A 338 -13.12 -1.54 -24.62
CA ALA A 338 -13.71 -2.01 -23.36
C ALA A 338 -15.25 -2.16 -23.44
N ARG A 339 -15.88 -1.69 -24.50
CA ARG A 339 -17.30 -1.86 -24.81
C ARG A 339 -17.55 -3.09 -25.68
#